data_3e27e60c0755e477ffd6c9ebfa6f4ef6
#
_entry.id   3e27e60c0755e477ffd6c9ebfa6f4ef6
#
_cell.length_a   1.000
_cell.length_b   1.000
_cell.length_c   1.000
_cell.angle_alpha   90.00
_cell.angle_beta   90.00
_cell.angle_gamma   90.00
#
_symmetry.space_group_name_H-M   'P 1'
#
loop_
_entity.id
_entity.type
_entity.pdbx_description
1 polymer ?
#
loop_
_entity_poly.entity_id
_entity_poly.type
_entity_poly.pdbx_seq_one_letter_code
_entity_poly.pdbx_strand_id
1 'polypeptide(L)'
;MRAAAPTPPLNLDDFLAWEERQPERFELAGGVVRMMAGGTEDHDRIGGNIFAALRTRLRGKPCSAHGSNLKLLSRAAGASMYPDVFVRCGPREGGRTRVEDAVVAFEVLSEGTAQFDLTRKRLAYEAIPSLRRLVYVSTVEARLDVRVRGEDGSWRDETVEGLEGVLELPEVELRLTMREIYEDSEIEAAGAGAS
;
A
#
# COMPACT_ATOMS: atom_id res chain seq x y z
N MET A 1 -23.19 6.37 -30.62
CA MET A 1 -23.41 7.07 -29.32
C MET A 1 -22.64 6.32 -28.27
N ARG A 2 -21.58 6.90 -27.70
CA ARG A 2 -20.91 6.34 -26.52
C ARG A 2 -21.84 6.58 -25.33
N ALA A 3 -22.28 5.52 -24.66
CA ALA A 3 -23.00 5.67 -23.40
C ALA A 3 -22.13 6.48 -22.44
N ALA A 4 -22.71 7.50 -21.81
CA ALA A 4 -22.02 8.26 -20.76
C ALA A 4 -21.60 7.26 -19.68
N ALA A 5 -20.32 7.30 -19.28
CA ALA A 5 -19.87 6.51 -18.16
C ALA A 5 -20.75 6.83 -16.94
N PRO A 6 -21.23 5.83 -16.20
CA PRO A 6 -22.07 6.09 -15.04
C PRO A 6 -21.31 6.98 -14.05
N THR A 7 -22.01 8.01 -13.53
CA THR A 7 -21.43 8.88 -12.50
C THR A 7 -21.03 8.04 -11.30
N PRO A 8 -19.77 8.06 -10.86
CA PRO A 8 -19.33 7.22 -9.77
C PRO A 8 -20.04 7.62 -8.46
N PRO A 9 -20.39 6.64 -7.62
CA PRO A 9 -21.07 6.87 -6.36
C PRO A 9 -20.21 7.63 -5.35
N LEU A 10 -20.84 8.48 -4.54
CA LEU A 10 -20.17 9.39 -3.61
C LEU A 10 -19.90 8.77 -2.22
N ASN A 11 -20.63 7.71 -1.84
CA ASN A 11 -20.44 7.02 -0.56
C ASN A 11 -19.84 5.61 -0.76
N LEU A 12 -19.23 5.09 0.30
CA LEU A 12 -18.48 3.83 0.24
C LEU A 12 -19.35 2.63 -0.15
N ASP A 13 -20.56 2.49 0.41
CA ASP A 13 -21.38 1.30 0.18
C ASP A 13 -21.92 1.28 -1.27
N ASP A 14 -22.35 2.42 -1.79
CA ASP A 14 -22.76 2.55 -3.19
C ASP A 14 -21.55 2.32 -4.14
N PHE A 15 -20.36 2.80 -3.76
CA PHE A 15 -19.14 2.55 -4.51
C PHE A 15 -18.81 1.06 -4.58
N LEU A 16 -18.86 0.35 -3.46
CA LEU A 16 -18.57 -1.08 -3.42
C LEU A 16 -19.56 -1.87 -4.27
N ALA A 17 -20.85 -1.55 -4.18
CA ALA A 17 -21.88 -2.19 -5.01
C ALA A 17 -21.74 -1.85 -6.50
N TRP A 18 -21.24 -0.67 -6.86
CA TRP A 18 -20.95 -0.26 -8.23
C TRP A 18 -19.71 -0.96 -8.76
N GLU A 19 -18.61 -0.97 -7.98
CA GLU A 19 -17.31 -1.52 -8.38
C GLU A 19 -17.36 -3.03 -8.60
N GLU A 20 -18.16 -3.78 -7.81
CA GLU A 20 -18.38 -5.23 -8.01
C GLU A 20 -18.97 -5.59 -9.39
N ARG A 21 -19.56 -4.63 -10.09
CA ARG A 21 -20.11 -4.80 -11.45
C ARG A 21 -19.19 -4.32 -12.56
N GLN A 22 -18.02 -3.79 -12.21
CA GLN A 22 -17.05 -3.32 -13.21
C GLN A 22 -16.11 -4.44 -13.62
N PRO A 23 -15.66 -4.48 -14.87
CA PRO A 23 -14.61 -5.40 -15.30
C PRO A 23 -13.22 -5.00 -14.79
N GLU A 24 -12.99 -3.72 -14.53
CA GLU A 24 -11.76 -3.18 -13.98
C GLU A 24 -11.91 -2.92 -12.49
N ARG A 25 -10.77 -2.72 -11.79
CA ARG A 25 -10.71 -2.34 -10.40
C ARG A 25 -10.65 -0.83 -10.25
N PHE A 26 -11.35 -0.33 -9.23
CA PHE A 26 -11.38 1.08 -8.91
C PHE A 26 -11.11 1.30 -7.43
N GLU A 27 -10.50 2.42 -7.12
CA GLU A 27 -10.30 2.92 -5.76
C GLU A 27 -11.20 4.13 -5.51
N LEU A 28 -11.60 4.32 -4.26
CA LEU A 28 -12.31 5.51 -3.79
C LEU A 28 -11.51 6.12 -2.63
N ALA A 29 -11.02 7.33 -2.79
CA ALA A 29 -10.38 8.08 -1.71
C ALA A 29 -10.65 9.58 -1.83
N GLY A 30 -11.02 10.21 -0.71
CA GLY A 30 -11.37 11.64 -0.68
C GLY A 30 -12.50 12.01 -1.66
N GLY A 31 -13.48 11.11 -1.85
CA GLY A 31 -14.61 11.31 -2.78
C GLY A 31 -14.26 11.21 -4.26
N VAL A 32 -13.05 10.77 -4.60
CA VAL A 32 -12.59 10.59 -6.00
C VAL A 32 -12.49 9.10 -6.31
N VAL A 33 -13.15 8.69 -7.38
CA VAL A 33 -13.03 7.34 -7.95
C VAL A 33 -11.93 7.35 -9.00
N ARG A 34 -11.00 6.38 -8.89
CA ARG A 34 -9.90 6.21 -9.83
C ARG A 34 -9.81 4.75 -10.26
N MET A 35 -9.66 4.52 -11.56
CA MET A 35 -9.36 3.21 -12.09
C MET A 35 -7.91 2.85 -11.74
N MET A 36 -7.67 1.62 -11.31
CA MET A 36 -6.31 1.10 -11.13
C MET A 36 -5.65 0.96 -12.51
N ALA A 37 -4.52 1.62 -12.68
CA ALA A 37 -3.65 1.44 -13.83
C ALA A 37 -2.57 0.40 -13.49
N GLY A 38 -1.99 -0.25 -14.51
CA GLY A 38 -0.79 -1.06 -14.33
C GLY A 38 0.42 -0.20 -13.95
N GLY A 39 1.39 -0.81 -13.28
CA GLY A 39 2.67 -0.20 -12.94
C GLY A 39 3.76 -0.51 -13.98
N THR A 40 4.96 0.05 -13.77
CA THR A 40 6.19 -0.32 -14.48
C THR A 40 6.72 -1.66 -13.97
N GLU A 41 7.71 -2.23 -14.65
CA GLU A 41 8.39 -3.46 -14.20
C GLU A 41 9.03 -3.26 -12.81
N ASP A 42 9.71 -2.14 -12.57
CA ASP A 42 10.29 -1.83 -11.26
C ASP A 42 9.24 -1.67 -10.17
N HIS A 43 8.10 -1.05 -10.47
CA HIS A 43 6.99 -0.96 -9.52
C HIS A 43 6.52 -2.38 -9.08
N ASP A 44 6.29 -3.27 -10.05
CA ASP A 44 5.87 -4.66 -9.77
C ASP A 44 6.95 -5.45 -9.02
N ARG A 45 8.22 -5.30 -9.43
CA ARG A 45 9.39 -5.94 -8.79
C ARG A 45 9.54 -5.51 -7.33
N ILE A 46 9.58 -4.21 -7.06
CA ILE A 46 9.72 -3.66 -5.70
C ILE A 46 8.56 -4.12 -4.82
N GLY A 47 7.30 -4.02 -5.30
CA GLY A 47 6.14 -4.53 -4.58
C GLY A 47 6.21 -6.03 -4.33
N GLY A 48 6.67 -6.79 -5.33
CA GLY A 48 6.90 -8.24 -5.26
C GLY A 48 7.95 -8.62 -4.21
N ASN A 49 9.08 -7.91 -4.16
CA ASN A 49 10.15 -8.12 -3.19
C ASN A 49 9.66 -7.90 -1.75
N ILE A 50 8.97 -6.78 -1.50
CA ILE A 50 8.36 -6.48 -0.19
C ILE A 50 7.38 -7.58 0.21
N PHE A 51 6.49 -7.97 -0.70
CA PHE A 51 5.51 -9.02 -0.44
C PHE A 51 6.16 -10.36 -0.13
N ALA A 52 7.16 -10.79 -0.91
CA ALA A 52 7.87 -12.05 -0.73
C ALA A 52 8.61 -12.10 0.61
N ALA A 53 9.33 -11.03 0.98
CA ALA A 53 10.04 -10.92 2.22
C ALA A 53 9.10 -10.98 3.43
N LEU A 54 8.02 -10.20 3.42
CA LEU A 54 7.01 -10.20 4.48
C LEU A 54 6.30 -11.55 4.59
N ARG A 55 5.84 -12.13 3.46
CA ARG A 55 5.15 -13.42 3.44
C ARG A 55 6.00 -14.54 3.99
N THR A 56 7.30 -14.54 3.68
CA THR A 56 8.24 -15.55 4.16
C THR A 56 8.43 -15.44 5.67
N ARG A 57 8.66 -14.24 6.19
CA ARG A 57 8.94 -13.98 7.62
C ARG A 57 7.71 -14.07 8.52
N LEU A 58 6.50 -13.87 7.95
CA LEU A 58 5.23 -13.98 8.68
C LEU A 58 4.65 -15.40 8.66
N ARG A 59 5.33 -16.39 8.04
CA ARG A 59 4.84 -17.76 8.00
C ARG A 59 4.76 -18.34 9.42
N GLY A 60 3.58 -18.84 9.78
CA GLY A 60 3.31 -19.39 11.13
C GLY A 60 3.04 -18.33 12.20
N LYS A 61 3.12 -17.03 11.88
CA LYS A 61 2.78 -15.95 12.81
C LYS A 61 1.29 -15.56 12.71
N PRO A 62 0.76 -14.81 13.70
CA PRO A 62 -0.64 -14.34 13.70
C PRO A 62 -0.96 -13.37 12.55
N CYS A 63 0.05 -12.66 12.05
CA CYS A 63 -0.10 -11.68 10.98
C CYS A 63 0.13 -12.32 9.61
N SER A 64 -0.39 -11.68 8.55
CA SER A 64 -0.21 -12.13 7.16
C SER A 64 -0.03 -10.94 6.22
N ALA A 65 0.85 -11.12 5.21
CA ALA A 65 1.03 -10.17 4.13
C ALA A 65 0.03 -10.45 3.01
N HIS A 66 -0.47 -9.38 2.40
CA HIS A 66 -1.39 -9.38 1.27
C HIS A 66 -0.89 -8.38 0.22
N GLY A 67 -1.13 -8.69 -1.05
CA GLY A 67 -0.85 -7.80 -2.17
C GLY A 67 -2.12 -7.10 -2.67
N SER A 68 -2.01 -6.43 -3.80
CA SER A 68 -3.02 -5.55 -4.40
C SER A 68 -4.31 -6.23 -4.89
N ASN A 69 -4.53 -7.51 -4.55
CA ASN A 69 -5.76 -8.24 -4.91
C ASN A 69 -6.84 -8.21 -3.83
N LEU A 70 -6.53 -7.73 -2.63
CA LEU A 70 -7.47 -7.66 -1.51
C LEU A 70 -7.72 -6.20 -1.15
N LYS A 71 -8.99 -5.80 -1.13
CA LYS A 71 -9.39 -4.43 -0.79
C LYS A 71 -9.11 -4.12 0.67
N LEU A 72 -8.58 -2.93 0.93
CA LEU A 72 -8.48 -2.34 2.25
C LEU A 72 -9.48 -1.19 2.36
N LEU A 73 -10.41 -1.31 3.29
CA LEU A 73 -11.41 -0.28 3.52
C LEU A 73 -11.00 0.62 4.68
N SER A 74 -11.25 1.91 4.53
CA SER A 74 -11.27 2.90 5.60
C SER A 74 -12.70 3.42 5.75
N ARG A 75 -13.49 2.80 6.65
CA ARG A 75 -14.89 3.21 6.84
C ARG A 75 -15.00 4.64 7.35
N ALA A 76 -14.13 5.04 8.26
CA ALA A 76 -14.12 6.40 8.82
C ALA A 76 -13.88 7.47 7.74
N ALA A 77 -13.08 7.16 6.72
CA ALA A 77 -12.82 8.06 5.59
C ALA A 77 -13.75 7.80 4.39
N GLY A 78 -14.63 6.80 4.44
CA GLY A 78 -15.46 6.41 3.30
C GLY A 78 -14.62 5.98 2.09
N ALA A 79 -13.52 5.24 2.31
CA ALA A 79 -12.54 4.91 1.28
C ALA A 79 -12.38 3.40 1.07
N SER A 80 -12.05 3.03 -0.17
CA SER A 80 -11.71 1.68 -0.60
C SER A 80 -10.45 1.74 -1.45
N MET A 81 -9.41 1.04 -1.02
CA MET A 81 -8.08 1.11 -1.63
C MET A 81 -7.53 -0.29 -1.89
N TYR A 82 -6.56 -0.39 -2.80
CA TYR A 82 -5.80 -1.60 -3.08
C TYR A 82 -4.30 -1.29 -2.86
N PRO A 83 -3.81 -1.34 -1.61
CA PRO A 83 -2.38 -1.14 -1.35
C PRO A 83 -1.54 -2.13 -2.16
N ASP A 84 -0.36 -1.74 -2.62
CA ASP A 84 0.54 -2.66 -3.32
C ASP A 84 0.91 -3.84 -2.42
N VAL A 85 1.23 -3.56 -1.15
CA VAL A 85 1.41 -4.57 -0.10
C VAL A 85 0.84 -4.06 1.22
N PHE A 86 0.25 -4.95 2.01
CA PHE A 86 -0.11 -4.63 3.39
C PHE A 86 -0.03 -5.84 4.31
N VAL A 87 0.10 -5.59 5.60
CA VAL A 87 0.09 -6.61 6.65
C VAL A 87 -1.13 -6.39 7.55
N ARG A 88 -1.81 -7.48 7.87
CA ARG A 88 -2.87 -7.51 8.87
C ARG A 88 -2.66 -8.65 9.87
N CYS A 89 -3.17 -8.49 11.10
CA CYS A 89 -3.01 -9.45 12.20
C CYS A 89 -4.35 -9.98 12.72
N GLY A 90 -5.32 -10.18 11.85
CA GLY A 90 -6.64 -10.70 12.19
C GLY A 90 -6.87 -12.14 11.73
N PRO A 91 -7.99 -12.75 12.13
CA PRO A 91 -8.33 -14.11 11.74
C PRO A 91 -8.45 -14.24 10.22
N ARG A 92 -8.06 -15.42 9.71
CA ARG A 92 -8.13 -15.74 8.28
C ARG A 92 -9.51 -16.26 7.91
N GLU A 93 -10.09 -15.70 6.86
CA GLU A 93 -11.36 -16.14 6.28
C GLU A 93 -11.19 -16.23 4.76
N GLY A 94 -11.21 -17.45 4.23
CA GLY A 94 -10.84 -17.74 2.84
C GLY A 94 -11.70 -17.10 1.75
N GLY A 95 -12.95 -16.72 2.05
CA GLY A 95 -13.85 -16.07 1.09
C GLY A 95 -13.89 -14.54 1.19
N ARG A 96 -13.06 -13.93 2.05
CA ARG A 96 -13.07 -12.49 2.27
C ARG A 96 -12.44 -11.75 1.08
N THR A 97 -13.15 -10.78 0.51
CA THR A 97 -12.70 -9.94 -0.62
C THR A 97 -12.21 -8.56 -0.18
N ARG A 98 -12.46 -8.18 1.10
CA ARG A 98 -12.14 -6.89 1.69
C ARG A 98 -11.84 -7.01 3.18
N VAL A 99 -10.98 -6.13 3.70
CA VAL A 99 -10.55 -6.06 5.10
C VAL A 99 -10.47 -4.61 5.56
N GLU A 100 -10.40 -4.39 6.89
CA GLU A 100 -10.39 -3.05 7.51
C GLU A 100 -9.30 -2.93 8.59
N ASP A 101 -8.48 -3.97 8.79
CA ASP A 101 -7.62 -4.17 9.94
C ASP A 101 -6.13 -4.29 9.58
N ALA A 102 -5.69 -3.55 8.55
CA ALA A 102 -4.27 -3.44 8.24
C ALA A 102 -3.50 -2.77 9.39
N VAL A 103 -2.28 -3.25 9.67
CA VAL A 103 -1.35 -2.67 10.65
C VAL A 103 -0.19 -1.96 9.99
N VAL A 104 0.23 -2.41 8.80
CA VAL A 104 1.24 -1.77 7.94
C VAL A 104 0.71 -1.78 6.52
N ALA A 105 0.88 -0.69 5.79
CA ALA A 105 0.58 -0.60 4.36
C ALA A 105 1.77 -0.01 3.59
N PHE A 106 1.97 -0.47 2.36
CA PHE A 106 2.99 -0.01 1.43
C PHE A 106 2.33 0.44 0.14
N GLU A 107 2.76 1.59 -0.35
CA GLU A 107 2.44 2.13 -1.68
C GLU A 107 3.74 2.36 -2.42
N VAL A 108 3.93 1.68 -3.54
CA VAL A 108 5.06 1.89 -4.45
C VAL A 108 4.69 3.04 -5.37
N LEU A 109 5.41 4.16 -5.26
CA LEU A 109 5.05 5.39 -5.95
C LEU A 109 5.46 5.33 -7.42
N SER A 110 4.51 5.55 -8.32
CA SER A 110 4.78 5.83 -9.73
C SER A 110 4.52 7.30 -10.04
N GLU A 111 5.12 7.85 -11.09
CA GLU A 111 4.89 9.24 -11.52
C GLU A 111 3.39 9.54 -11.71
N GLY A 112 2.61 8.56 -12.19
CA GLY A 112 1.20 8.73 -12.45
C GLY A 112 0.29 8.68 -11.22
N THR A 113 0.74 8.11 -10.09
CA THR A 113 -0.09 7.89 -8.89
C THR A 113 0.39 8.68 -7.67
N ALA A 114 1.66 9.06 -7.61
CA ALA A 114 2.30 9.63 -6.43
C ALA A 114 1.49 10.77 -5.78
N GLN A 115 0.98 11.73 -6.55
CA GLN A 115 0.21 12.83 -5.99
C GLN A 115 -1.10 12.38 -5.33
N PHE A 116 -1.79 11.40 -5.91
CA PHE A 116 -3.03 10.85 -5.35
C PHE A 116 -2.75 10.05 -4.09
N ASP A 117 -1.72 9.22 -4.10
CA ASP A 117 -1.31 8.37 -2.99
C ASP A 117 -0.85 9.22 -1.78
N LEU A 118 0.00 10.23 -2.03
CA LEU A 118 0.54 11.11 -1.01
C LEU A 118 -0.49 12.11 -0.42
N THR A 119 -1.63 12.32 -1.05
CA THR A 119 -2.62 13.28 -0.60
C THR A 119 -3.91 12.62 -0.14
N ARG A 120 -4.70 12.08 -1.06
CA ARG A 120 -6.05 11.57 -0.78
C ARG A 120 -6.04 10.22 -0.09
N LYS A 121 -5.20 9.28 -0.58
CA LYS A 121 -5.08 7.96 0.06
C LYS A 121 -4.45 8.07 1.44
N ARG A 122 -3.48 8.97 1.64
CA ARG A 122 -2.87 9.19 2.95
C ARG A 122 -3.91 9.42 4.04
N LEU A 123 -4.82 10.38 3.87
CA LEU A 123 -5.86 10.68 4.85
C LEU A 123 -6.78 9.48 5.11
N ALA A 124 -7.07 8.71 4.05
CA ALA A 124 -7.87 7.50 4.18
C ALA A 124 -7.15 6.41 4.97
N TYR A 125 -5.84 6.21 4.75
CA TYR A 125 -5.02 5.29 5.53
C TYR A 125 -4.91 5.71 6.99
N GLU A 126 -4.62 6.98 7.24
CA GLU A 126 -4.47 7.53 8.59
C GLU A 126 -5.75 7.40 9.43
N ALA A 127 -6.91 7.32 8.78
CA ALA A 127 -8.20 7.10 9.45
C ALA A 127 -8.48 5.62 9.80
N ILE A 128 -7.65 4.65 9.35
CA ILE A 128 -7.77 3.25 9.75
C ILE A 128 -7.26 3.09 11.18
N PRO A 129 -8.10 2.66 12.16
CA PRO A 129 -7.69 2.64 13.57
C PRO A 129 -6.53 1.69 13.88
N SER A 130 -6.44 0.56 13.16
CA SER A 130 -5.40 -0.45 13.35
C SER A 130 -4.08 -0.10 12.68
N LEU A 131 -4.07 0.82 11.71
CA LEU A 131 -2.85 1.15 10.97
C LEU A 131 -1.86 1.88 11.86
N ARG A 132 -0.63 1.36 11.89
CA ARG A 132 0.49 1.90 12.66
C ARG A 132 1.57 2.51 11.78
N ARG A 133 1.69 2.00 10.55
CA ARG A 133 2.73 2.44 9.62
C ARG A 133 2.21 2.46 8.18
N LEU A 134 2.49 3.56 7.49
CA LEU A 134 2.25 3.70 6.05
C LEU A 134 3.59 4.05 5.40
N VAL A 135 4.02 3.22 4.46
CA VAL A 135 5.32 3.31 3.80
C VAL A 135 5.10 3.64 2.34
N TYR A 136 5.65 4.75 1.91
CA TYR A 136 5.75 5.12 0.51
C TYR A 136 7.13 4.74 0.00
N VAL A 137 7.17 3.96 -1.07
CA VAL A 137 8.38 3.40 -1.65
C VAL A 137 8.67 4.10 -2.97
N SER A 138 9.80 4.77 -3.07
CA SER A 138 10.21 5.44 -4.30
C SER A 138 10.61 4.43 -5.38
N THR A 139 10.27 4.71 -6.66
CA THR A 139 10.76 3.96 -7.83
C THR A 139 11.87 4.69 -8.58
N VAL A 140 12.36 5.82 -8.04
CA VAL A 140 13.40 6.62 -8.69
C VAL A 140 14.69 6.71 -7.88
N GLU A 141 14.64 6.39 -6.60
CA GLU A 141 15.80 6.40 -5.69
C GLU A 141 15.57 5.42 -4.52
N ALA A 142 16.67 4.95 -3.91
CA ALA A 142 16.57 4.09 -2.72
C ALA A 142 16.09 4.90 -1.52
N ARG A 143 14.78 5.13 -1.43
CA ARG A 143 14.14 5.96 -0.42
C ARG A 143 12.76 5.44 -0.04
N LEU A 144 12.49 5.45 1.26
CA LEU A 144 11.16 5.24 1.85
C LEU A 144 10.77 6.47 2.66
N ASP A 145 9.57 7.00 2.39
CA ASP A 145 8.94 7.98 3.26
C ASP A 145 7.89 7.25 4.12
N VAL A 146 8.07 7.30 5.43
CA VAL A 146 7.33 6.47 6.38
C VAL A 146 6.50 7.33 7.31
N ARG A 147 5.21 7.11 7.34
CA ARG A 147 4.29 7.67 8.31
C ARG A 147 4.13 6.70 9.47
N VAL A 148 4.43 7.12 10.68
CA VAL A 148 4.38 6.30 11.90
C VAL A 148 3.35 6.87 12.86
N ARG A 149 2.41 6.03 13.32
CA ARG A 149 1.43 6.44 14.32
C ARG A 149 2.00 6.25 15.72
N GLY A 150 2.02 7.34 16.52
CA GLY A 150 2.34 7.31 17.94
C GLY A 150 1.26 6.66 18.80
N GLU A 151 1.57 6.41 20.06
CA GLU A 151 0.62 5.87 21.04
C GLU A 151 -0.54 6.84 21.33
N ASP A 152 -0.27 8.15 21.22
CA ASP A 152 -1.26 9.22 21.33
C ASP A 152 -2.16 9.37 20.08
N GLY A 153 -1.93 8.56 19.05
CA GLY A 153 -2.65 8.59 17.78
C GLY A 153 -2.13 9.62 16.78
N SER A 154 -1.16 10.47 17.15
CA SER A 154 -0.51 11.40 16.22
C SER A 154 0.33 10.67 15.17
N TRP A 155 0.53 11.32 14.02
CA TRP A 155 1.38 10.79 12.95
C TRP A 155 2.66 11.60 12.83
N ARG A 156 3.79 10.94 12.71
CA ARG A 156 5.08 11.55 12.44
C ARG A 156 5.70 10.99 11.17
N ASP A 157 6.60 11.76 10.57
CA ASP A 157 7.34 11.36 9.38
C ASP A 157 8.71 10.82 9.78
N GLU A 158 9.11 9.74 9.15
CA GLU A 158 10.45 9.16 9.17
C GLU A 158 10.88 8.92 7.72
N THR A 159 12.18 8.89 7.46
CA THR A 159 12.72 8.57 6.14
C THR A 159 13.83 7.54 6.28
N VAL A 160 13.88 6.58 5.36
CA VAL A 160 14.99 5.62 5.21
C VAL A 160 15.58 5.84 3.84
N GLU A 161 16.89 6.09 3.77
CA GLU A 161 17.61 6.41 2.53
C GLU A 161 18.81 5.50 2.32
N GLY A 162 19.12 5.26 1.04
CA GLY A 162 20.26 4.47 0.60
C GLY A 162 20.06 2.96 0.78
N LEU A 163 20.81 2.17 -0.02
CA LEU A 163 20.68 0.70 -0.04
C LEU A 163 21.12 0.01 1.27
N GLU A 164 21.90 0.69 2.12
CA GLU A 164 22.31 0.18 3.44
C GLU A 164 21.27 0.45 4.54
N GLY A 165 20.21 1.19 4.22
CA GLY A 165 19.13 1.49 5.15
C GLY A 165 18.33 0.24 5.57
N VAL A 166 17.62 0.36 6.69
CA VAL A 166 16.76 -0.70 7.21
C VAL A 166 15.42 -0.10 7.64
N LEU A 167 14.34 -0.66 7.14
CA LEU A 167 12.99 -0.36 7.59
C LEU A 167 12.64 -1.27 8.78
N GLU A 168 12.46 -0.68 9.95
CA GLU A 168 11.97 -1.39 11.14
C GLU A 168 10.44 -1.43 11.15
N LEU A 169 9.88 -2.60 11.43
CA LEU A 169 8.44 -2.87 11.51
C LEU A 169 8.10 -3.52 12.87
N PRO A 170 8.23 -2.78 13.97
CA PRO A 170 8.03 -3.31 15.32
C PRO A 170 6.61 -3.86 15.55
N GLU A 171 5.62 -3.34 14.81
CA GLU A 171 4.21 -3.78 14.89
C GLU A 171 4.02 -5.26 14.54
N VAL A 172 4.97 -5.82 13.80
CA VAL A 172 4.96 -7.22 13.34
C VAL A 172 6.28 -7.95 13.66
N GLU A 173 7.15 -7.32 14.47
CA GLU A 173 8.46 -7.84 14.90
C GLU A 173 9.35 -8.23 13.70
N LEU A 174 9.40 -7.39 12.68
CA LEU A 174 10.18 -7.60 11.47
C LEU A 174 11.00 -6.37 11.11
N ARG A 175 11.96 -6.59 10.23
CA ARG A 175 12.69 -5.55 9.50
C ARG A 175 12.89 -5.96 8.05
N LEU A 176 12.99 -4.98 7.17
CA LEU A 176 13.33 -5.15 5.77
C LEU A 176 14.55 -4.28 5.47
N THR A 177 15.55 -4.84 4.83
CA THR A 177 16.68 -4.05 4.34
C THR A 177 16.31 -3.36 3.03
N MET A 178 16.86 -2.19 2.75
CA MET A 178 16.66 -1.51 1.48
C MET A 178 17.15 -2.35 0.30
N ARG A 179 18.24 -3.14 0.48
CA ARG A 179 18.72 -4.07 -0.55
C ARG A 179 17.66 -5.12 -0.92
N GLU A 180 16.95 -5.69 0.06
CA GLU A 180 15.87 -6.64 -0.23
C GLU A 180 14.69 -5.99 -0.95
N ILE A 181 14.35 -4.75 -0.60
CA ILE A 181 13.24 -4.01 -1.23
C ILE A 181 13.55 -3.73 -2.68
N TYR A 182 14.79 -3.31 -2.98
CA TYR A 182 15.23 -2.88 -4.32
C TYR A 182 15.98 -3.96 -5.10
N GLU A 183 16.00 -5.21 -4.63
CA GLU A 183 16.69 -6.33 -5.30
C GLU A 183 16.26 -6.43 -6.76
N ASP A 184 17.24 -6.56 -7.67
CA ASP A 184 17.04 -6.67 -9.12
C ASP A 184 16.28 -5.48 -9.77
N SER A 185 16.22 -4.32 -9.13
CA SER A 185 15.68 -3.09 -9.71
C SER A 185 16.75 -2.22 -10.37
N GLU A 186 16.34 -1.26 -11.19
CA GLU A 186 17.25 -0.26 -11.77
C GLU A 186 17.97 0.57 -10.69
N ILE A 187 17.34 0.77 -9.53
CA ILE A 187 17.89 1.49 -8.38
C ILE A 187 19.09 0.74 -7.79
N GLU A 188 18.99 -0.58 -7.62
CA GLU A 188 20.10 -1.40 -7.14
C GLU A 188 21.25 -1.40 -8.15
N ALA A 189 20.96 -1.56 -9.44
CA ALA A 189 21.97 -1.53 -10.51
C ALA A 189 22.73 -0.19 -10.55
N ALA A 190 22.03 0.94 -10.39
CA ALA A 190 22.66 2.26 -10.34
C ALA A 190 23.56 2.43 -9.11
N GLY A 191 23.17 1.91 -7.94
CA GLY A 191 23.95 1.95 -6.70
C GLY A 191 25.23 1.12 -6.78
N ALA A 192 25.21 -0.01 -7.48
CA ALA A 192 26.38 -0.87 -7.68
C ALA A 192 27.44 -0.24 -8.62
N GLY A 193 27.04 0.64 -9.54
CA GLY A 193 27.95 1.36 -10.44
C GLY A 193 28.63 2.59 -9.84
N ALA A 194 28.22 3.03 -8.65
CA ALA A 194 28.73 4.22 -7.97
C ALA A 194 29.79 3.91 -6.88
N SER A 195 30.15 2.64 -6.68
CA SER A 195 31.17 2.16 -5.74
C SER A 195 32.43 1.76 -6.50
#